data_5fcdd7ca0e3630123dc15b26ed076f93
#
_entry.id   5fcdd7ca0e3630123dc15b26ed076f93
#
_cell.length_a   1.000
_cell.length_b   1.000
_cell.length_c   1.000
_cell.angle_alpha   90.00
_cell.angle_beta   90.00
_cell.angle_gamma   90.00
#
_symmetry.space_group_name_H-M   'P 1'
#
loop_
_entity.id
_entity.type
_entity.pdbx_description
1 polymer ?
#
loop_
_entity_poly.entity_id
_entity_poly.type
_entity_poly.pdbx_seq_one_letter_code
_entity_poly.pdbx_strand_id
1 'polypeptide(L)'
;MYSLELADGSHWGIGADGSAASCLAEFSRVMELRSRPNAAQRHLWMTRTGAPSAICSAAWTLKDLGLIRLYYHKKSADIVCDLGPKGKRGIEITRMQMALFPIFEGVQEAGGVPLHAALIERDGMGFVIAARGGTGKSTCCARIPPPWNALCDDETVIARSPDGIYMAHPFPTWSRYIVGPCRQTWKVEKALPLRAIFFLDRAATRDEVIPIKGWESAVRASCLQTQILTIIWLGLDRENLYKQRTCFFNNMAAIAGKVPSFVLRASLEGAFWEEMESVSLQLKGPRARPQGGITTLVQEIG
;
A
#
# COMPACT_ATOMS: atom_id res chain seq x y z
N MET A 1 -20.76 0.14 -7.59
CA MET A 1 -19.56 -0.64 -7.29
C MET A 1 -18.35 0.19 -7.69
N TYR A 2 -17.32 0.20 -6.91
CA TYR A 2 -16.03 0.83 -7.21
C TYR A 2 -15.02 -0.21 -7.65
N SER A 3 -13.97 0.21 -8.36
CA SER A 3 -12.90 -0.68 -8.80
C SER A 3 -11.56 -0.19 -8.26
N LEU A 4 -10.66 -1.15 -8.00
CA LEU A 4 -9.27 -0.92 -7.66
C LEU A 4 -8.41 -1.85 -8.51
N GLU A 5 -7.50 -1.26 -9.28
CA GLU A 5 -6.52 -1.97 -10.09
C GLU A 5 -5.12 -1.75 -9.50
N LEU A 6 -4.39 -2.84 -9.28
CA LEU A 6 -3.01 -2.77 -8.82
C LEU A 6 -2.05 -3.26 -9.91
N ALA A 7 -0.79 -2.87 -9.79
CA ALA A 7 0.22 -3.17 -10.80
C ALA A 7 0.58 -4.67 -10.90
N ASP A 8 0.14 -5.52 -9.97
CA ASP A 8 0.26 -6.97 -10.06
C ASP A 8 -0.76 -7.61 -11.01
N GLY A 9 -1.61 -6.80 -11.63
CA GLY A 9 -2.70 -7.23 -12.50
C GLY A 9 -3.95 -7.63 -11.74
N SER A 10 -3.99 -7.51 -10.42
CA SER A 10 -5.19 -7.75 -9.64
C SER A 10 -6.23 -6.65 -9.86
N HIS A 11 -7.48 -7.07 -10.06
CA HIS A 11 -8.61 -6.18 -10.28
C HIS A 11 -9.71 -6.50 -9.28
N TRP A 12 -9.97 -5.54 -8.38
CA TRP A 12 -10.93 -5.66 -7.27
C TRP A 12 -12.20 -4.86 -7.54
N GLY A 13 -13.35 -5.52 -7.41
CA GLY A 13 -14.66 -4.86 -7.32
C GLY A 13 -14.99 -4.63 -5.84
N ILE A 14 -15.24 -3.39 -5.44
CA ILE A 14 -15.55 -3.04 -4.06
C ILE A 14 -16.95 -2.50 -3.99
N GLY A 15 -17.81 -3.18 -3.23
CA GLY A 15 -19.22 -2.86 -3.09
C GLY A 15 -19.69 -2.90 -1.64
N ALA A 16 -20.93 -2.49 -1.42
CA ALA A 16 -21.58 -2.58 -0.12
C ALA A 16 -23.08 -2.75 -0.27
N ASP A 17 -23.73 -3.31 0.74
CA ASP A 17 -25.18 -3.18 0.90
C ASP A 17 -25.56 -1.81 1.49
N GLY A 18 -26.89 -1.55 1.62
CA GLY A 18 -27.39 -0.29 2.15
C GLY A 18 -26.88 0.04 3.55
N SER A 19 -26.59 -0.98 4.38
CA SER A 19 -26.12 -0.81 5.76
C SER A 19 -24.70 -0.25 5.86
N ALA A 20 -23.85 -0.53 4.86
CA ALA A 20 -22.46 -0.09 4.80
C ALA A 20 -22.20 0.97 3.70
N ALA A 21 -23.23 1.45 3.01
CA ALA A 21 -23.11 2.38 1.88
C ALA A 21 -22.33 3.67 2.23
N SER A 22 -22.55 4.25 3.41
CA SER A 22 -21.82 5.45 3.85
C SER A 22 -20.33 5.18 4.12
N CYS A 23 -20.00 3.98 4.61
CA CYS A 23 -18.62 3.54 4.81
C CYS A 23 -17.91 3.37 3.46
N LEU A 24 -18.55 2.70 2.50
CA LEU A 24 -18.03 2.53 1.15
C LEU A 24 -17.82 3.88 0.45
N ALA A 25 -18.74 4.83 0.60
CA ALA A 25 -18.61 6.16 0.01
C ALA A 25 -17.39 6.93 0.57
N GLU A 26 -17.15 6.85 1.89
CA GLU A 26 -15.95 7.46 2.49
C GLU A 26 -14.67 6.71 2.09
N PHE A 27 -14.68 5.40 2.14
CA PHE A 27 -13.56 4.55 1.73
C PHE A 27 -13.14 4.83 0.27
N SER A 28 -14.09 4.83 -0.65
CA SER A 28 -13.82 5.09 -2.07
C SER A 28 -13.32 6.51 -2.33
N ARG A 29 -13.86 7.51 -1.60
CA ARG A 29 -13.39 8.89 -1.68
C ARG A 29 -11.94 9.04 -1.20
N VAL A 30 -11.61 8.42 -0.06
CA VAL A 30 -10.27 8.48 0.53
C VAL A 30 -9.23 7.88 -0.40
N MET A 31 -9.56 6.77 -1.07
CA MET A 31 -8.69 6.04 -1.98
C MET A 31 -8.79 6.51 -3.44
N GLU A 32 -9.58 7.53 -3.73
CA GLU A 32 -9.89 8.02 -5.09
C GLU A 32 -10.32 6.89 -6.06
N LEU A 33 -11.08 5.92 -5.57
CA LEU A 33 -11.56 4.82 -6.40
C LEU A 33 -12.60 5.29 -7.41
N ARG A 34 -12.56 4.71 -8.60
CA ARG A 34 -13.50 5.03 -9.68
C ARG A 34 -14.68 4.05 -9.67
N SER A 35 -15.88 4.60 -9.94
CA SER A 35 -17.03 3.74 -10.23
C SER A 35 -16.88 3.21 -11.66
N ARG A 36 -16.78 1.89 -11.80
CA ARG A 36 -16.69 1.22 -13.11
C ARG A 36 -17.68 0.05 -13.16
N PRO A 37 -18.17 -0.31 -14.38
CA PRO A 37 -18.91 -1.56 -14.57
C PRO A 37 -18.07 -2.75 -14.09
N ASN A 38 -18.76 -3.78 -13.60
CA ASN A 38 -18.14 -4.92 -12.96
C ASN A 38 -17.39 -5.81 -13.97
N ALA A 39 -16.06 -5.64 -14.04
CA ALA A 39 -15.15 -6.55 -14.76
C ALA A 39 -14.10 -7.14 -13.81
N ALA A 40 -14.35 -7.05 -12.50
CA ALA A 40 -13.41 -7.46 -11.46
C ALA A 40 -13.28 -8.98 -11.35
N GLN A 41 -12.06 -9.44 -11.08
CA GLN A 41 -11.74 -10.84 -10.84
C GLN A 41 -11.98 -11.25 -9.38
N ARG A 42 -11.93 -10.28 -8.46
CA ARG A 42 -12.10 -10.45 -7.01
C ARG A 42 -13.11 -9.41 -6.51
N HIS A 43 -13.95 -9.77 -5.55
CA HIS A 43 -14.92 -8.84 -4.98
C HIS A 43 -14.77 -8.73 -3.48
N LEU A 44 -14.78 -7.50 -2.98
CA LEU A 44 -14.89 -7.17 -1.56
C LEU A 44 -16.24 -6.50 -1.32
N TRP A 45 -17.13 -7.17 -0.60
CA TRP A 45 -18.46 -6.69 -0.29
C TRP A 45 -18.59 -6.30 1.17
N MET A 46 -18.83 -5.04 1.45
CA MET A 46 -18.97 -4.51 2.81
C MET A 46 -20.43 -4.60 3.28
N THR A 47 -20.63 -5.03 4.51
CA THR A 47 -21.93 -5.11 5.20
C THR A 47 -21.81 -4.75 6.68
N ARG A 48 -22.97 -4.54 7.35
CA ARG A 48 -23.07 -4.35 8.81
C ARG A 48 -24.14 -5.25 9.45
N THR A 49 -24.80 -6.07 8.64
CA THR A 49 -25.92 -6.89 9.10
C THR A 49 -25.51 -8.28 9.57
N GLY A 50 -24.19 -8.49 9.73
CA GLY A 50 -23.65 -9.81 9.99
C GLY A 50 -23.52 -10.64 8.70
N ALA A 51 -23.16 -11.92 8.84
CA ALA A 51 -23.13 -12.83 7.72
C ALA A 51 -24.53 -12.96 7.09
N PRO A 52 -24.74 -12.64 5.81
CA PRO A 52 -25.98 -12.99 5.14
C PRO A 52 -26.28 -14.49 5.33
N SER A 53 -27.53 -14.87 5.44
CA SER A 53 -27.96 -16.27 5.66
C SER A 53 -27.36 -17.27 4.65
N ALA A 54 -27.06 -16.80 3.44
CA ALA A 54 -26.36 -17.56 2.41
C ALA A 54 -24.88 -17.86 2.74
N ILE A 55 -24.26 -17.11 3.66
CA ILE A 55 -22.84 -17.29 4.07
C ILE A 55 -22.69 -18.36 5.17
N CYS A 56 -23.75 -18.76 5.83
CA CYS A 56 -23.72 -19.83 6.83
C CYS A 56 -23.53 -21.23 6.22
N SER A 57 -23.14 -21.32 4.94
CA SER A 57 -22.88 -22.59 4.27
C SER A 57 -21.40 -23.00 4.39
N ALA A 58 -21.13 -24.32 4.25
CA ALA A 58 -19.77 -24.87 4.21
C ALA A 58 -18.87 -24.30 3.08
N ALA A 59 -19.43 -23.43 2.21
CA ALA A 59 -18.71 -22.77 1.12
C ALA A 59 -17.85 -21.58 1.55
N TRP A 60 -17.98 -21.11 2.78
CA TRP A 60 -17.27 -19.94 3.28
C TRP A 60 -16.33 -20.28 4.43
N THR A 61 -15.23 -19.55 4.52
CA THR A 61 -14.28 -19.61 5.64
C THR A 61 -14.28 -18.26 6.35
N LEU A 62 -14.48 -18.28 7.67
CA LEU A 62 -14.46 -17.09 8.52
C LEU A 62 -13.03 -16.81 8.98
N LYS A 63 -12.63 -15.53 8.88
CA LYS A 63 -11.50 -14.95 9.58
C LYS A 63 -12.01 -13.81 10.45
N ASP A 64 -12.04 -14.01 11.77
CA ASP A 64 -12.45 -13.00 12.74
C ASP A 64 -11.23 -12.17 13.17
N LEU A 65 -11.25 -10.88 12.86
CA LEU A 65 -10.19 -9.92 13.20
C LEU A 65 -10.59 -9.00 14.36
N GLY A 66 -11.61 -9.37 15.13
CA GLY A 66 -12.11 -8.64 16.28
C GLY A 66 -13.00 -7.46 15.90
N LEU A 67 -12.49 -6.45 15.22
CA LEU A 67 -13.28 -5.27 14.80
C LEU A 67 -14.07 -5.48 13.51
N ILE A 68 -13.66 -6.41 12.68
CA ILE A 68 -14.34 -6.83 11.45
C ILE A 68 -14.30 -8.35 11.33
N ARG A 69 -15.20 -8.91 10.53
CA ARG A 69 -15.17 -10.32 10.14
C ARG A 69 -15.09 -10.43 8.64
N LEU A 70 -14.18 -11.29 8.15
CA LEU A 70 -13.98 -11.56 6.74
C LEU A 70 -14.44 -12.98 6.43
N TYR A 71 -15.35 -13.09 5.47
CA TYR A 71 -15.84 -14.37 4.98
C TYR A 71 -15.30 -14.58 3.57
N TYR A 72 -14.45 -15.57 3.40
CA TYR A 72 -13.82 -15.93 2.11
C TYR A 72 -14.60 -17.06 1.49
N HIS A 73 -15.05 -16.88 0.26
CA HIS A 73 -15.70 -17.96 -0.48
C HIS A 73 -14.67 -18.95 -1.03
N LYS A 74 -14.89 -20.27 -0.82
CA LYS A 74 -13.90 -21.30 -1.14
C LYS A 74 -13.68 -21.54 -2.64
N LYS A 75 -14.63 -21.18 -3.50
CA LYS A 75 -14.61 -21.46 -4.93
C LYS A 75 -14.52 -20.21 -5.82
N SER A 76 -14.98 -19.08 -5.34
CA SER A 76 -14.84 -17.80 -6.03
C SER A 76 -13.88 -16.92 -5.26
N ALA A 77 -13.44 -15.83 -5.86
CA ALA A 77 -12.59 -14.86 -5.19
C ALA A 77 -13.41 -13.77 -4.46
N ASP A 78 -14.65 -14.12 -4.04
CA ASP A 78 -15.54 -13.20 -3.34
C ASP A 78 -15.26 -13.20 -1.84
N ILE A 79 -15.25 -12.01 -1.27
CA ILE A 79 -15.01 -11.78 0.15
C ILE A 79 -16.10 -10.86 0.68
N VAL A 80 -16.72 -11.24 1.78
CA VAL A 80 -17.65 -10.37 2.51
C VAL A 80 -16.97 -9.87 3.76
N CYS A 81 -16.95 -8.54 3.91
CA CYS A 81 -16.42 -7.83 5.07
C CYS A 81 -17.59 -7.32 5.93
N ASP A 82 -17.85 -7.99 7.05
CA ASP A 82 -18.79 -7.51 8.07
C ASP A 82 -18.06 -6.52 8.98
N LEU A 83 -18.46 -5.27 8.86
CA LEU A 83 -17.93 -4.15 9.65
C LEU A 83 -18.52 -4.08 11.07
N GLY A 84 -19.50 -4.93 11.40
CA GLY A 84 -20.26 -4.88 12.63
C GLY A 84 -21.08 -3.59 12.79
N PRO A 85 -21.74 -3.40 13.94
CA PRO A 85 -22.59 -2.23 14.17
C PRO A 85 -21.81 -0.92 14.10
N LYS A 86 -22.49 0.17 13.67
CA LYS A 86 -21.88 1.49 13.54
C LYS A 86 -21.25 1.93 14.87
N GLY A 87 -20.00 2.36 14.82
CA GLY A 87 -19.20 2.75 15.97
C GLY A 87 -18.83 4.25 15.97
N LYS A 88 -18.00 4.64 16.94
CA LYS A 88 -17.37 5.97 16.97
C LYS A 88 -16.43 6.11 15.77
N ARG A 89 -16.15 7.37 15.36
CA ARG A 89 -15.34 7.68 14.18
C ARG A 89 -14.00 6.91 14.12
N GLY A 90 -13.25 6.88 15.21
CA GLY A 90 -11.97 6.15 15.23
C GLY A 90 -12.11 4.65 14.91
N ILE A 91 -13.17 4.00 15.44
CA ILE A 91 -13.47 2.61 15.14
C ILE A 91 -13.82 2.42 13.65
N GLU A 92 -14.63 3.33 13.11
CA GLU A 92 -15.02 3.28 11.70
C GLU A 92 -13.81 3.41 10.76
N ILE A 93 -12.90 4.34 11.05
CA ILE A 93 -11.65 4.51 10.28
C ILE A 93 -10.77 3.26 10.39
N THR A 94 -10.60 2.72 11.59
CA THR A 94 -9.84 1.48 11.78
C THR A 94 -10.44 0.32 11.01
N ARG A 95 -11.78 0.18 10.98
CA ARG A 95 -12.47 -0.84 10.20
C ARG A 95 -12.26 -0.68 8.69
N MET A 96 -12.26 0.56 8.18
CA MET A 96 -11.93 0.84 6.78
C MET A 96 -10.49 0.43 6.45
N GLN A 97 -9.53 0.74 7.32
CA GLN A 97 -8.15 0.28 7.17
C GLN A 97 -8.06 -1.26 7.18
N MET A 98 -8.75 -1.90 8.12
CA MET A 98 -8.76 -3.37 8.21
C MET A 98 -9.43 -4.04 7.00
N ALA A 99 -10.40 -3.38 6.35
CA ALA A 99 -11.03 -3.89 5.14
C ALA A 99 -10.06 -3.98 3.94
N LEU A 100 -8.88 -3.35 4.02
CA LEU A 100 -7.80 -3.53 3.04
C LEU A 100 -7.06 -4.88 3.17
N PHE A 101 -7.26 -5.60 4.27
CA PHE A 101 -6.51 -6.82 4.54
C PHE A 101 -6.56 -7.86 3.40
N PRO A 102 -7.72 -8.19 2.81
CA PRO A 102 -7.77 -9.11 1.68
C PRO A 102 -6.97 -8.63 0.46
N ILE A 103 -6.91 -7.32 0.25
CA ILE A 103 -6.12 -6.71 -0.83
C ILE A 103 -4.63 -6.91 -0.53
N PHE A 104 -4.21 -6.69 0.70
CA PHE A 104 -2.82 -6.91 1.13
C PHE A 104 -2.41 -8.38 1.08
N GLU A 105 -3.31 -9.30 1.43
CA GLU A 105 -3.09 -10.74 1.25
C GLU A 105 -2.87 -11.07 -0.24
N GLY A 106 -3.74 -10.57 -1.12
CA GLY A 106 -3.60 -10.79 -2.56
C GLY A 106 -2.28 -10.25 -3.13
N VAL A 107 -1.87 -9.06 -2.70
CA VAL A 107 -0.57 -8.49 -3.07
C VAL A 107 0.59 -9.37 -2.60
N GLN A 108 0.52 -9.90 -1.35
CA GLN A 108 1.57 -10.78 -0.83
C GLN A 108 1.61 -12.13 -1.56
N GLU A 109 0.47 -12.70 -1.91
CA GLU A 109 0.36 -13.92 -2.73
C GLU A 109 0.99 -13.72 -4.12
N ALA A 110 0.87 -12.50 -4.69
CA ALA A 110 1.49 -12.12 -5.96
C ALA A 110 2.98 -11.75 -5.87
N GLY A 111 3.59 -11.85 -4.68
CA GLY A 111 5.02 -11.57 -4.47
C GLY A 111 5.33 -10.09 -4.14
N GLY A 112 4.31 -9.30 -3.80
CA GLY A 112 4.43 -7.93 -3.30
C GLY A 112 4.37 -7.84 -1.79
N VAL A 113 4.38 -6.62 -1.24
CA VAL A 113 4.26 -6.37 0.21
C VAL A 113 3.57 -5.04 0.51
N PRO A 114 2.71 -4.95 1.54
CA PRO A 114 2.35 -3.69 2.18
C PRO A 114 3.48 -3.29 3.14
N LEU A 115 3.88 -2.02 3.15
CA LEU A 115 4.99 -1.54 3.95
C LEU A 115 4.66 -0.21 4.63
N HIS A 116 4.97 -0.11 5.94
CA HIS A 116 4.87 1.15 6.68
C HIS A 116 5.96 2.12 6.23
N ALA A 117 5.66 2.87 5.17
CA ALA A 117 6.61 3.68 4.46
C ALA A 117 5.94 4.86 3.77
N ALA A 118 6.70 5.92 3.58
CA ALA A 118 6.38 6.99 2.67
C ALA A 118 6.75 6.58 1.24
N LEU A 119 5.96 7.05 0.26
CA LEU A 119 6.26 6.97 -1.16
C LEU A 119 6.50 8.38 -1.70
N ILE A 120 7.68 8.58 -2.24
CA ILE A 120 8.07 9.83 -2.92
C ILE A 120 8.31 9.53 -4.40
N GLU A 121 7.95 10.49 -5.21
CA GLU A 121 8.12 10.46 -6.67
C GLU A 121 9.20 11.44 -7.10
N ARG A 122 10.04 11.03 -8.05
CA ARG A 122 10.86 11.90 -8.85
C ARG A 122 11.04 11.32 -10.25
N ASP A 123 10.85 12.14 -11.27
CA ASP A 123 11.02 11.76 -12.69
C ASP A 123 10.24 10.49 -13.06
N GLY A 124 9.01 10.33 -12.54
CA GLY A 124 8.16 9.17 -12.77
C GLY A 124 8.60 7.89 -12.07
N MET A 125 9.58 7.94 -11.17
CA MET A 125 10.09 6.81 -10.39
C MET A 125 9.66 6.93 -8.94
N GLY A 126 9.38 5.80 -8.30
CA GLY A 126 9.02 5.71 -6.88
C GLY A 126 10.23 5.42 -5.99
N PHE A 127 10.32 6.15 -4.90
CA PHE A 127 11.30 5.96 -3.84
C PHE A 127 10.56 5.75 -2.53
N VAL A 128 10.86 4.67 -1.85
CA VAL A 128 10.22 4.30 -0.58
C VAL A 128 11.13 4.72 0.57
N ILE A 129 10.57 5.46 1.55
CA ILE A 129 11.22 5.75 2.83
C ILE A 129 10.50 4.98 3.93
N ALA A 130 11.10 3.89 4.40
CA ALA A 130 10.55 3.01 5.41
C ALA A 130 11.16 3.31 6.78
N ALA A 131 10.33 3.40 7.82
CA ALA A 131 10.79 3.58 9.20
C ALA A 131 9.70 3.26 10.22
N ARG A 132 10.08 3.10 11.47
CA ARG A 132 9.13 3.03 12.60
C ARG A 132 8.33 4.33 12.73
N GLY A 133 7.13 4.23 13.35
CA GLY A 133 6.34 5.39 13.72
C GLY A 133 7.18 6.38 14.57
N GLY A 134 7.00 7.67 14.31
CA GLY A 134 7.74 8.71 15.03
C GLY A 134 9.21 8.90 14.63
N THR A 135 9.76 8.13 13.67
CA THR A 135 11.16 8.32 13.22
C THR A 135 11.35 9.60 12.41
N GLY A 136 10.32 10.08 11.70
CA GLY A 136 10.39 11.32 10.91
C GLY A 136 9.98 11.20 9.44
N LYS A 137 9.34 10.10 9.00
CA LYS A 137 8.86 9.95 7.61
C LYS A 137 8.02 11.14 7.12
N SER A 138 6.99 11.52 7.89
CA SER A 138 6.13 12.66 7.53
C SER A 138 6.89 13.98 7.52
N THR A 139 7.90 14.13 8.38
CA THR A 139 8.80 15.29 8.35
C THR A 139 9.64 15.31 7.08
N CYS A 140 10.19 14.16 6.67
CA CYS A 140 10.89 14.05 5.39
C CYS A 140 9.96 14.43 4.22
N CYS A 141 8.74 13.88 4.18
CA CYS A 141 7.76 14.21 3.15
C CYS A 141 7.41 15.70 3.07
N ALA A 142 7.33 16.39 4.23
CA ALA A 142 7.02 17.81 4.28
C ALA A 142 8.19 18.70 3.86
N ARG A 143 9.43 18.19 3.93
CA ARG A 143 10.65 18.97 3.67
C ARG A 143 11.20 18.82 2.25
N ILE A 144 10.87 17.74 1.55
CA ILE A 144 11.41 17.53 0.20
C ILE A 144 10.96 18.66 -0.74
N PRO A 145 11.90 19.29 -1.48
CA PRO A 145 11.57 20.35 -2.42
C PRO A 145 11.20 19.78 -3.80
N PRO A 146 10.51 20.56 -4.65
CA PRO A 146 10.42 20.21 -6.07
C PRO A 146 11.82 20.00 -6.68
N PRO A 147 11.98 19.05 -7.62
CA PRO A 147 10.94 18.29 -8.31
C PRO A 147 10.52 16.99 -7.59
N TRP A 148 10.94 16.74 -6.37
CA TRP A 148 10.46 15.65 -5.56
C TRP A 148 9.00 15.88 -5.15
N ASN A 149 8.19 14.82 -5.10
CA ASN A 149 6.79 14.90 -4.70
C ASN A 149 6.43 13.75 -3.75
N ALA A 150 5.92 14.06 -2.55
CA ALA A 150 5.44 13.05 -1.61
C ALA A 150 4.01 12.63 -1.97
N LEU A 151 3.81 11.33 -2.24
CA LEU A 151 2.50 10.76 -2.58
C LEU A 151 1.75 10.22 -1.35
N CYS A 152 2.48 9.63 -0.40
CA CYS A 152 1.97 9.23 0.91
C CYS A 152 3.12 9.26 1.93
N ASP A 153 2.78 9.24 3.22
CA ASP A 153 3.76 9.32 4.30
C ASP A 153 3.68 8.18 5.34
N ASP A 154 2.76 7.23 5.15
CA ASP A 154 2.48 6.21 6.16
C ASP A 154 2.39 4.79 5.59
N GLU A 155 1.71 4.58 4.47
CA GLU A 155 1.45 3.27 3.92
C GLU A 155 1.73 3.22 2.42
N THR A 156 2.58 2.29 2.01
CA THR A 156 2.95 2.05 0.62
C THR A 156 2.77 0.57 0.30
N VAL A 157 2.13 0.27 -0.82
CA VAL A 157 2.04 -1.11 -1.32
C VAL A 157 3.02 -1.28 -2.46
N ILE A 158 3.93 -2.24 -2.32
CA ILE A 158 4.84 -2.66 -3.38
C ILE A 158 4.20 -3.89 -4.05
N ALA A 159 3.80 -3.74 -5.29
CA ALA A 159 3.22 -4.80 -6.12
C ALA A 159 4.24 -5.30 -7.14
N ARG A 160 4.19 -6.59 -7.45
CA ARG A 160 5.03 -7.18 -8.50
C ARG A 160 4.20 -7.30 -9.78
N SER A 161 4.57 -6.55 -10.83
CA SER A 161 3.88 -6.63 -12.11
C SER A 161 4.05 -8.02 -12.77
N PRO A 162 3.20 -8.39 -13.74
CA PRO A 162 3.35 -9.65 -14.50
C PRO A 162 4.72 -9.77 -15.17
N ASP A 163 5.32 -8.65 -15.58
CA ASP A 163 6.68 -8.59 -16.16
C ASP A 163 7.80 -8.70 -15.12
N GLY A 164 7.42 -8.85 -13.83
CA GLY A 164 8.37 -9.02 -12.73
C GLY A 164 9.02 -7.72 -12.24
N ILE A 165 8.52 -6.55 -12.66
CA ILE A 165 8.93 -5.23 -12.18
C ILE A 165 8.19 -4.92 -10.88
N TYR A 166 8.89 -4.35 -9.91
CA TYR A 166 8.25 -3.88 -8.69
C TYR A 166 7.74 -2.46 -8.85
N MET A 167 6.46 -2.27 -8.53
CA MET A 167 5.74 -1.00 -8.62
C MET A 167 5.28 -0.59 -7.23
N ALA A 168 5.34 0.69 -6.91
CA ALA A 168 4.91 1.22 -5.63
C ALA A 168 3.62 2.05 -5.78
N HIS A 169 2.65 1.77 -4.92
CA HIS A 169 1.37 2.46 -4.85
C HIS A 169 1.25 3.25 -3.55
N PRO A 170 0.79 4.51 -3.57
CA PRO A 170 0.50 5.27 -2.35
C PRO A 170 -0.81 4.78 -1.73
N PHE A 171 -0.81 4.52 -0.42
CA PHE A 171 -2.01 4.17 0.34
C PHE A 171 -2.33 5.24 1.39
N PRO A 172 -3.57 5.28 1.90
CA PRO A 172 -4.00 6.32 2.82
C PRO A 172 -3.29 6.31 4.17
N THR A 173 -2.99 7.49 4.70
CA THR A 173 -2.62 7.71 6.10
C THR A 173 -3.87 7.74 6.96
N TRP A 174 -4.39 6.58 7.34
CA TRP A 174 -5.66 6.46 8.06
C TRP A 174 -5.66 7.16 9.41
N SER A 175 -4.52 7.25 10.09
CA SER A 175 -4.37 7.94 11.38
C SER A 175 -4.79 9.42 11.31
N ARG A 176 -4.62 10.09 10.18
CA ARG A 176 -5.07 11.48 9.99
C ARG A 176 -6.59 11.63 10.11
N TYR A 177 -7.34 10.62 9.69
CA TYR A 177 -8.79 10.59 9.79
C TYR A 177 -9.29 10.25 11.20
N ILE A 178 -8.48 9.59 12.02
CA ILE A 178 -8.79 9.28 13.43
C ILE A 178 -8.70 10.55 14.28
N VAL A 179 -7.68 11.37 14.05
CA VAL A 179 -7.42 12.58 14.86
C VAL A 179 -8.46 13.69 14.60
N GLY A 180 -8.99 13.78 13.38
CA GLY A 180 -9.99 14.80 13.05
C GLY A 180 -10.49 14.76 11.61
N PRO A 181 -11.26 15.79 11.19
CA PRO A 181 -11.69 15.90 9.80
C PRO A 181 -10.48 16.03 8.87
N CYS A 182 -10.31 15.10 7.95
CA CYS A 182 -9.27 15.12 6.94
C CYS A 182 -9.90 15.15 5.54
N ARG A 183 -9.39 16.03 4.67
CA ARG A 183 -9.83 16.12 3.26
C ARG A 183 -8.85 15.49 2.29
N GLN A 184 -7.68 15.10 2.78
CA GLN A 184 -6.66 14.47 1.94
C GLN A 184 -7.17 13.15 1.35
N THR A 185 -6.80 12.88 0.11
CA THR A 185 -7.13 11.65 -0.61
C THR A 185 -5.88 11.09 -1.27
N TRP A 186 -5.92 9.83 -1.67
CA TRP A 186 -4.78 9.15 -2.27
C TRP A 186 -5.19 8.46 -3.56
N LYS A 187 -4.44 8.73 -4.63
CA LYS A 187 -4.58 8.02 -5.93
C LYS A 187 -3.93 6.64 -5.84
N VAL A 188 -4.59 5.70 -5.15
CA VAL A 188 -4.02 4.38 -4.87
C VAL A 188 -3.70 3.57 -6.13
N GLU A 189 -4.39 3.84 -7.25
CA GLU A 189 -4.10 3.21 -8.55
C GLU A 189 -2.85 3.80 -9.24
N LYS A 190 -2.29 4.92 -8.74
CA LYS A 190 -1.05 5.49 -9.27
C LYS A 190 0.12 4.60 -8.90
N ALA A 191 0.59 3.78 -9.83
CA ALA A 191 1.76 2.93 -9.65
C ALA A 191 3.01 3.61 -10.23
N LEU A 192 4.11 3.57 -9.48
CA LEU A 192 5.41 4.04 -9.92
C LEU A 192 6.42 2.90 -9.94
N PRO A 193 7.26 2.75 -10.97
CA PRO A 193 8.38 1.82 -10.94
C PRO A 193 9.25 2.10 -9.71
N LEU A 194 9.45 1.10 -8.87
CA LEU A 194 10.20 1.24 -7.63
C LEU A 194 11.71 1.31 -7.93
N ARG A 195 12.31 2.46 -7.62
CA ARG A 195 13.71 2.76 -7.91
C ARG A 195 14.66 2.36 -6.79
N ALA A 196 14.27 2.65 -5.54
CA ALA A 196 15.06 2.35 -4.35
C ALA A 196 14.19 2.30 -3.09
N ILE A 197 14.71 1.62 -2.06
CA ILE A 197 14.14 1.60 -0.70
C ILE A 197 15.15 2.20 0.25
N PHE A 198 14.73 3.21 1.02
CA PHE A 198 15.51 3.85 2.05
C PHE A 198 14.95 3.54 3.42
N PHE A 199 15.75 2.99 4.31
CA PHE A 199 15.40 2.80 5.71
C PHE A 199 15.89 4.01 6.50
N LEU A 200 14.93 4.82 6.99
CA LEU A 200 15.23 6.08 7.65
C LEU A 200 15.73 5.83 9.08
N ASP A 201 16.89 6.37 9.37
CA ASP A 201 17.45 6.55 10.69
C ASP A 201 17.66 8.06 10.97
N ARG A 202 17.62 8.47 12.22
CA ARG A 202 17.92 9.86 12.59
C ARG A 202 19.41 10.10 12.61
N ALA A 203 19.85 11.20 12.01
CA ALA A 203 21.20 11.73 12.14
C ALA A 203 21.20 12.96 13.05
N ALA A 204 22.29 13.16 13.80
CA ALA A 204 22.43 14.35 14.65
C ALA A 204 22.82 15.60 13.85
N THR A 205 23.73 15.45 12.88
CA THR A 205 24.35 16.60 12.20
C THR A 205 24.46 16.47 10.68
N ARG A 206 24.71 15.29 10.15
CA ARG A 206 24.99 15.11 8.71
C ARG A 206 24.07 14.05 8.10
N ASP A 207 23.53 14.39 6.93
CA ASP A 207 22.80 13.44 6.11
C ASP A 207 23.74 12.47 5.43
N GLU A 208 23.35 11.21 5.31
CA GLU A 208 24.15 10.16 4.72
C GLU A 208 23.27 9.05 4.15
N VAL A 209 23.65 8.50 3.00
CA VAL A 209 23.03 7.31 2.41
C VAL A 209 24.04 6.19 2.36
N ILE A 210 23.74 5.08 3.04
CA ILE A 210 24.61 3.92 3.19
C ILE A 210 23.97 2.72 2.50
N PRO A 211 24.63 2.10 1.49
CA PRO A 211 24.09 0.92 0.84
C PRO A 211 24.04 -0.26 1.81
N ILE A 212 22.98 -1.07 1.73
CA ILE A 212 22.81 -2.28 2.55
C ILE A 212 22.59 -3.52 1.66
N LYS A 213 22.90 -4.68 2.20
CA LYS A 213 22.69 -5.97 1.52
C LYS A 213 21.19 -6.33 1.50
N GLY A 214 20.77 -7.11 0.49
CA GLY A 214 19.38 -7.52 0.35
C GLY A 214 18.78 -8.22 1.58
N TRP A 215 19.55 -9.09 2.26
CA TRP A 215 19.09 -9.75 3.48
C TRP A 215 18.84 -8.76 4.63
N GLU A 216 19.69 -7.72 4.75
CA GLU A 216 19.50 -6.68 5.76
C GLU A 216 18.25 -5.86 5.49
N SER A 217 17.96 -5.57 4.20
CA SER A 217 16.71 -4.94 3.79
C SER A 217 15.48 -5.74 4.23
N ALA A 218 15.49 -7.07 3.99
CA ALA A 218 14.39 -7.95 4.39
C ALA A 218 14.19 -7.99 5.91
N VAL A 219 15.28 -8.03 6.69
CA VAL A 219 15.23 -7.99 8.16
C VAL A 219 14.66 -6.65 8.64
N ARG A 220 15.17 -5.52 8.15
CA ARG A 220 14.70 -4.18 8.51
C ARG A 220 13.21 -4.00 8.19
N ALA A 221 12.77 -4.38 6.99
CA ALA A 221 11.36 -4.33 6.60
C ALA A 221 10.49 -5.21 7.50
N SER A 222 10.93 -6.42 7.85
CA SER A 222 10.19 -7.31 8.75
C SER A 222 10.01 -6.74 10.16
N CYS A 223 10.98 -5.95 10.65
CA CYS A 223 10.83 -5.24 11.91
C CYS A 223 9.81 -4.08 11.85
N LEU A 224 9.54 -3.55 10.66
CA LEU A 224 8.56 -2.47 10.43
C LEU A 224 7.15 -3.00 10.15
N GLN A 225 7.03 -4.24 9.70
CA GLN A 225 5.78 -4.90 9.33
C GLN A 225 4.73 -4.86 10.45
N THR A 226 5.17 -4.96 11.71
CA THR A 226 4.27 -4.96 12.88
C THR A 226 3.41 -3.70 12.97
N GLN A 227 3.78 -2.59 12.38
CA GLN A 227 3.08 -1.32 12.54
C GLN A 227 1.82 -1.21 11.65
N ILE A 228 1.83 -1.81 10.46
CA ILE A 228 0.65 -1.85 9.58
C ILE A 228 -0.22 -3.05 9.91
N LEU A 229 0.40 -4.20 10.11
CA LEU A 229 -0.31 -5.47 10.16
C LEU A 229 -0.65 -5.93 11.59
N THR A 230 -0.20 -5.21 12.64
CA THR A 230 -0.44 -5.63 14.02
C THR A 230 -1.93 -5.77 14.34
N ILE A 231 -2.75 -4.80 13.94
CA ILE A 231 -4.20 -4.83 14.19
C ILE A 231 -4.83 -6.06 13.51
N ILE A 232 -4.35 -6.39 12.33
CA ILE A 232 -4.81 -7.51 11.50
C ILE A 232 -4.30 -8.84 12.08
N TRP A 233 -3.06 -8.85 12.57
CA TRP A 233 -2.42 -10.05 13.10
C TRP A 233 -2.92 -10.45 14.49
N LEU A 234 -3.47 -9.52 15.26
CA LEU A 234 -4.07 -9.83 16.57
C LEU A 234 -5.22 -10.84 16.47
N GLY A 235 -5.91 -10.92 15.33
CA GLY A 235 -6.98 -11.89 15.08
C GLY A 235 -6.52 -13.20 14.43
N LEU A 236 -5.21 -13.36 14.13
CA LEU A 236 -4.69 -14.57 13.50
C LEU A 236 -4.21 -15.58 14.56
N ASP A 237 -4.48 -16.85 14.33
CA ASP A 237 -3.83 -17.94 15.08
C ASP A 237 -2.32 -17.99 14.77
N ARG A 238 -1.58 -18.75 15.58
CA ARG A 238 -0.11 -18.84 15.51
C ARG A 238 0.40 -19.33 14.17
N GLU A 239 -0.29 -20.27 13.54
CA GLU A 239 0.10 -20.86 12.26
C GLU A 239 -0.08 -19.86 11.11
N ASN A 240 -1.24 -19.22 11.04
CA ASN A 240 -1.53 -18.20 10.05
C ASN A 240 -0.62 -16.97 10.21
N LEU A 241 -0.35 -16.56 11.44
CA LEU A 241 0.61 -15.50 11.72
C LEU A 241 2.02 -15.85 11.21
N TYR A 242 2.49 -17.07 11.46
CA TYR A 242 3.79 -17.52 10.98
C TYR A 242 3.85 -17.55 9.45
N LYS A 243 2.81 -18.06 8.78
CA LYS A 243 2.71 -18.07 7.31
C LYS A 243 2.77 -16.66 6.73
N GLN A 244 2.03 -15.71 7.30
CA GLN A 244 2.02 -14.32 6.84
C GLN A 244 3.39 -13.64 7.00
N ARG A 245 4.05 -13.84 8.13
CA ARG A 245 5.40 -13.30 8.38
C ARG A 245 6.44 -13.88 7.44
N THR A 246 6.39 -15.19 7.22
CA THR A 246 7.31 -15.89 6.30
C THR A 246 7.10 -15.42 4.86
N CYS A 247 5.85 -15.31 4.42
CA CYS A 247 5.51 -14.79 3.10
C CYS A 247 6.06 -13.38 2.90
N PHE A 248 5.81 -12.48 3.85
CA PHE A 248 6.34 -11.12 3.81
C PHE A 248 7.86 -11.08 3.72
N PHE A 249 8.56 -11.84 4.59
CA PHE A 249 10.02 -11.89 4.61
C PHE A 249 10.59 -12.37 3.26
N ASN A 250 10.03 -13.44 2.71
CA ASN A 250 10.46 -14.00 1.42
C ASN A 250 10.22 -13.00 0.27
N ASN A 251 9.07 -12.32 0.26
CA ASN A 251 8.78 -11.31 -0.73
C ASN A 251 9.74 -10.11 -0.62
N MET A 252 10.01 -9.63 0.61
CA MET A 252 10.99 -8.57 0.81
C MET A 252 12.40 -8.97 0.39
N ALA A 253 12.81 -10.21 0.64
CA ALA A 253 14.10 -10.72 0.17
C ALA A 253 14.16 -10.74 -1.38
N ALA A 254 13.08 -11.15 -2.05
CA ALA A 254 12.97 -11.13 -3.50
C ALA A 254 12.99 -9.69 -4.06
N ILE A 255 12.28 -8.74 -3.43
CA ILE A 255 12.31 -7.32 -3.77
C ILE A 255 13.73 -6.78 -3.64
N ALA A 256 14.39 -7.00 -2.51
CA ALA A 256 15.73 -6.50 -2.22
C ALA A 256 16.83 -7.14 -3.10
N GLY A 257 16.54 -8.27 -3.73
CA GLY A 257 17.39 -8.87 -4.77
C GLY A 257 17.35 -8.12 -6.11
N LYS A 258 16.34 -7.28 -6.35
CA LYS A 258 16.14 -6.54 -7.60
C LYS A 258 16.14 -5.01 -7.40
N VAL A 259 15.71 -4.54 -6.24
CA VAL A 259 15.60 -3.12 -5.90
C VAL A 259 16.66 -2.79 -4.87
N PRO A 260 17.59 -1.87 -5.17
CA PRO A 260 18.63 -1.47 -4.24
C PRO A 260 18.05 -0.82 -2.99
N SER A 261 18.67 -1.11 -1.85
CA SER A 261 18.24 -0.65 -0.55
C SER A 261 19.36 0.04 0.21
N PHE A 262 19.00 1.05 1.00
CA PHE A 262 19.92 1.92 1.71
C PHE A 262 19.43 2.23 3.10
N VAL A 263 20.34 2.57 4.00
CA VAL A 263 20.02 3.34 5.21
C VAL A 263 20.14 4.82 4.85
N LEU A 264 19.07 5.57 5.09
CA LEU A 264 19.07 7.02 5.01
C LEU A 264 19.17 7.58 6.43
N ARG A 265 20.31 8.14 6.77
CA ARG A 265 20.49 8.94 7.98
C ARG A 265 20.15 10.37 7.66
N ALA A 266 19.04 10.88 8.21
CA ALA A 266 18.57 12.23 7.92
C ALA A 266 18.57 13.08 9.20
N SER A 267 19.17 14.27 9.09
CA SER A 267 19.12 15.31 10.11
C SER A 267 17.86 16.18 9.94
N LEU A 268 17.52 16.97 10.96
CA LEU A 268 16.35 17.87 10.88
C LEU A 268 16.56 19.06 9.97
N GLU A 269 17.80 19.47 9.73
CA GLU A 269 18.13 20.71 8.98
C GLU A 269 18.83 20.43 7.65
N GLY A 270 19.35 19.23 7.44
CA GLY A 270 20.09 18.87 6.23
C GLY A 270 19.20 18.66 5.00
N ALA A 271 19.84 18.54 3.84
CA ALA A 271 19.22 18.33 2.54
C ALA A 271 19.29 16.86 2.13
N PHE A 272 18.74 15.96 2.94
CA PHE A 272 18.81 14.49 2.74
C PHE A 272 18.38 14.04 1.34
N TRP A 273 17.55 14.80 0.64
CA TRP A 273 17.11 14.52 -0.73
C TRP A 273 18.26 14.63 -1.74
N GLU A 274 19.30 15.44 -1.47
CA GLU A 274 20.48 15.54 -2.34
C GLU A 274 21.31 14.26 -2.29
N GLU A 275 21.45 13.65 -1.10
CA GLU A 275 22.07 12.35 -0.93
C GLU A 275 21.28 11.24 -1.63
N MET A 276 19.95 11.26 -1.54
CA MET A 276 19.08 10.33 -2.26
C MET A 276 19.21 10.51 -3.78
N GLU A 277 19.31 11.74 -4.25
CA GLU A 277 19.47 12.07 -5.66
C GLU A 277 20.81 11.57 -6.20
N SER A 278 21.90 11.85 -5.49
CA SER A 278 23.24 11.40 -5.84
C SER A 278 23.28 9.88 -6.04
N VAL A 279 22.67 9.12 -5.12
CA VAL A 279 22.56 7.67 -5.26
C VAL A 279 21.68 7.28 -6.44
N SER A 280 20.52 7.93 -6.61
CA SER A 280 19.60 7.63 -7.71
C SER A 280 20.24 7.77 -9.09
N LEU A 281 21.07 8.78 -9.28
CA LEU A 281 21.80 9.02 -10.54
C LEU A 281 22.83 7.92 -10.85
N GLN A 282 23.40 7.28 -9.83
CA GLN A 282 24.37 6.19 -9.97
C GLN A 282 23.71 4.84 -10.24
N LEU A 283 22.42 4.67 -9.92
CA LEU A 283 21.73 3.42 -10.12
C LEU A 283 21.51 3.12 -11.61
N LYS A 284 22.05 1.99 -12.08
CA LYS A 284 21.73 1.43 -13.40
C LYS A 284 20.34 0.81 -13.38
N GLY A 285 19.49 1.13 -14.34
CA GLY A 285 18.16 0.53 -14.44
C GLY A 285 17.18 1.34 -15.30
N PRO A 286 15.99 0.84 -15.57
CA PRO A 286 15.07 1.48 -16.48
C PRO A 286 14.79 2.92 -16.04
N ARG A 287 15.08 3.85 -16.95
CA ARG A 287 14.56 5.22 -16.85
C ARG A 287 13.08 5.17 -17.19
N ALA A 288 12.25 6.00 -16.54
CA ALA A 288 10.86 6.14 -16.92
C ALA A 288 10.79 6.36 -18.43
N ARG A 289 9.94 5.58 -19.13
CA ARG A 289 9.63 5.91 -20.53
C ARG A 289 8.91 7.27 -20.48
N PRO A 290 9.34 8.28 -21.28
CA PRO A 290 8.58 9.51 -21.39
C PRO A 290 7.16 9.12 -21.78
N GLN A 291 6.17 9.63 -21.06
CA GLN A 291 4.77 9.47 -21.43
C GLN A 291 4.63 10.04 -22.84
N GLY A 292 4.45 9.16 -23.84
CA GLY A 292 4.35 9.52 -25.22
C GLY A 292 3.19 10.47 -25.41
N GLY A 293 3.49 11.71 -25.77
CA GLY A 293 2.52 12.61 -26.35
C GLY A 293 1.89 11.90 -27.56
N ILE A 294 0.57 11.85 -27.58
CA ILE A 294 -0.20 11.42 -28.76
C ILE A 294 0.12 12.42 -29.87
N THR A 295 1.05 12.05 -30.72
CA THR A 295 1.25 12.77 -31.98
C THR A 295 0.09 12.37 -32.89
N THR A 296 -0.88 13.27 -33.01
CA THR A 296 -1.94 13.18 -34.00
C THR A 296 -1.30 13.31 -35.37
N LEU A 297 -1.10 12.18 -36.04
CA LEU A 297 -0.82 12.16 -37.48
C LEU A 297 -2.12 12.59 -38.22
N VAL A 298 -2.20 13.86 -38.53
CA VAL A 298 -3.11 14.35 -39.58
C VAL A 298 -2.50 13.88 -40.90
N GLN A 299 -3.07 12.84 -41.48
CA GLN A 299 -2.85 12.52 -42.87
C GLN A 299 -3.61 13.57 -43.71
N GLU A 300 -2.88 14.48 -44.31
CA GLU A 300 -3.34 15.20 -45.49
C GLU A 300 -3.43 14.18 -46.65
N ILE A 301 -4.68 13.95 -47.09
CA ILE A 301 -4.96 13.31 -48.38
C ILE A 301 -5.15 14.46 -49.36
N GLY A 302 -4.14 14.64 -50.19
CA GLY A 302 -4.28 15.36 -51.46
C GLY A 302 -4.73 14.43 -52.55
#